data_e784a61e427e6487645b365be0a14cf7
#
_entry.id   e784a61e427e6487645b365be0a14cf7
#
_cell.length_a   1.000
_cell.length_b   1.000
_cell.length_c   1.000
_cell.angle_alpha   90.00
_cell.angle_beta   90.00
_cell.angle_gamma   90.00
#
_symmetry.space_group_name_H-M   'P 1'
#
loop_
_entity.id
_entity.type
_entity.pdbx_description
1 polymer ?
#
loop_
_entity_poly.entity_id
_entity_poly.type
_entity_poly.pdbx_seq_one_letter_code
_entity_poly.pdbx_strand_id
1 'polypeptide(L)'
;MTTPKEVIEFAKENDAVMVDMKFIDFLGTWQHFTVPVGEMTEEMLEEGRMFDGSSIRCWQTIDNSDMKVVPDLSTVKMDPFYEHPTLSVICDIQDPVTGEDYSRDPRNVTKKAEKYLVSTGIGDTIYVGPEAEFFLFDDVRFAQGPEGGFYSIDSTECPWNSGAEEMGGNKAYKIGHKFGYFPSAPFDQDRDIRAEMVLTMQDMGITVEAQHHEVAPAQHEIDFRFDTMLRSADMMQWYKYIVRNVAIDNGKTATFMPKPMFSDNGSGMHTHQSIWKDGQPLFAGDQYGGLSEMALYYIGGILKHAPALAAFTNPLTNSYKRLVPGYEAPINLAYSNRNRSAAVRIPVVDSPKGRRIEYRCPDSGANVYLAFPAMMMAGLDGIQNKIDPGDPMDVNIYDLPPEKLNKIAKMPSSLHEAMEALKSDHEFLLKGDVFTKDVIDYWLNWKMEEEVKAIDSRPHPHEFELYYHC
;
A
#
# COMPACT_ATOMS: atom_id res chain seq x y z
N MET A 1 3.70 -17.76 17.35
CA MET A 1 3.45 -19.19 17.59
C MET A 1 3.88 -19.97 16.36
N THR A 2 4.30 -21.18 16.51
CA THR A 2 4.84 -21.98 15.40
C THR A 2 4.22 -23.38 15.32
N THR A 3 3.44 -23.77 16.32
CA THR A 3 2.79 -25.09 16.38
C THR A 3 1.29 -24.96 16.64
N PRO A 4 0.46 -25.89 16.12
CA PRO A 4 -0.97 -25.93 16.41
C PRO A 4 -1.30 -25.96 17.91
N LYS A 5 -0.50 -26.65 18.69
CA LYS A 5 -0.71 -26.76 20.15
C LYS A 5 -0.57 -25.40 20.83
N GLU A 6 0.47 -24.62 20.47
CA GLU A 6 0.64 -23.26 20.99
C GLU A 6 -0.54 -22.37 20.64
N VAL A 7 -1.10 -22.49 19.43
CA VAL A 7 -2.28 -21.71 19.00
C VAL A 7 -3.52 -22.09 19.78
N ILE A 8 -3.75 -23.40 19.99
CA ILE A 8 -4.90 -23.90 20.77
C ILE A 8 -4.78 -23.49 22.26
N GLU A 9 -3.57 -23.50 22.83
CA GLU A 9 -3.33 -23.03 24.19
C GLU A 9 -3.55 -21.53 24.31
N PHE A 10 -3.01 -20.73 23.38
CA PHE A 10 -3.23 -19.28 23.30
C PHE A 10 -4.72 -18.91 23.18
N ALA A 11 -5.49 -19.63 22.35
CA ALA A 11 -6.92 -19.42 22.25
C ALA A 11 -7.66 -19.66 23.58
N LYS A 12 -7.27 -20.70 24.33
CA LYS A 12 -7.84 -21.01 25.64
C LYS A 12 -7.46 -19.97 26.70
N GLU A 13 -6.21 -19.53 26.73
CA GLU A 13 -5.72 -18.48 27.65
C GLU A 13 -6.40 -17.13 27.45
N ASN A 14 -6.89 -16.85 26.23
CA ASN A 14 -7.58 -15.63 25.88
C ASN A 14 -9.11 -15.79 25.75
N ASP A 15 -9.68 -16.91 26.22
CA ASP A 15 -11.12 -17.19 26.18
C ASP A 15 -11.72 -17.04 24.78
N ALA A 16 -10.96 -17.33 23.72
CA ALA A 16 -11.43 -17.23 22.36
C ALA A 16 -12.60 -18.17 22.10
N VAL A 17 -13.67 -17.66 21.49
CA VAL A 17 -14.87 -18.40 21.12
C VAL A 17 -15.01 -18.59 19.61
N MET A 18 -14.34 -17.75 18.83
CA MET A 18 -14.32 -17.77 17.36
C MET A 18 -12.88 -17.75 16.84
N VAL A 19 -12.70 -18.26 15.63
CA VAL A 19 -11.47 -18.16 14.84
C VAL A 19 -11.77 -17.55 13.49
N ASP A 20 -11.14 -16.42 13.19
CA ASP A 20 -11.34 -15.66 11.97
C ASP A 20 -10.17 -15.91 11.02
N MET A 21 -10.44 -16.56 9.91
CA MET A 21 -9.47 -16.92 8.87
C MET A 21 -9.44 -15.83 7.82
N LYS A 22 -8.43 -14.94 7.91
CA LYS A 22 -8.26 -13.80 7.01
C LYS A 22 -7.31 -14.16 5.86
N PHE A 23 -7.66 -13.74 4.65
CA PHE A 23 -6.78 -13.87 3.48
C PHE A 23 -6.95 -12.64 2.58
N ILE A 24 -6.02 -12.43 1.66
CA ILE A 24 -6.02 -11.25 0.80
C ILE A 24 -6.50 -11.62 -0.59
N ASP A 25 -7.48 -10.88 -1.13
CA ASP A 25 -7.86 -11.04 -2.51
C ASP A 25 -6.85 -10.39 -3.48
N PHE A 26 -6.99 -10.69 -4.76
CA PHE A 26 -6.06 -10.20 -5.78
C PHE A 26 -5.99 -8.68 -5.88
N LEU A 27 -7.05 -7.98 -5.50
CA LEU A 27 -7.14 -6.51 -5.52
C LEU A 27 -6.57 -5.85 -4.25
N GLY A 28 -6.23 -6.64 -3.23
CA GLY A 28 -5.63 -6.13 -1.99
C GLY A 28 -6.62 -5.89 -0.85
N THR A 29 -7.81 -6.51 -0.92
CA THR A 29 -8.81 -6.44 0.15
C THR A 29 -8.74 -7.70 1.01
N TRP A 30 -8.77 -7.55 2.33
CA TRP A 30 -8.96 -8.69 3.22
C TRP A 30 -10.35 -9.29 3.04
N GLN A 31 -10.38 -10.59 2.80
CA GLN A 31 -11.53 -11.45 2.87
C GLN A 31 -11.40 -12.33 4.09
N HIS A 32 -12.51 -12.82 4.63
CA HIS A 32 -12.49 -13.68 5.80
C HIS A 32 -13.72 -14.56 5.90
N PHE A 33 -13.61 -15.61 6.68
CA PHE A 33 -14.73 -16.33 7.26
C PHE A 33 -14.36 -16.83 8.65
N THR A 34 -15.36 -17.01 9.48
CA THR A 34 -15.18 -17.33 10.89
C THR A 34 -15.71 -18.72 11.19
N VAL A 35 -15.01 -19.45 12.03
CA VAL A 35 -15.45 -20.75 12.57
C VAL A 35 -15.51 -20.70 14.09
N PRO A 36 -16.40 -21.47 14.75
CA PRO A 36 -16.37 -21.63 16.19
C PRO A 36 -15.01 -22.22 16.63
N VAL A 37 -14.50 -21.82 17.79
CA VAL A 37 -13.21 -22.32 18.30
C VAL A 37 -13.16 -23.84 18.46
N GLY A 38 -14.30 -24.48 18.65
CA GLY A 38 -14.41 -25.97 18.71
C GLY A 38 -14.05 -26.68 17.40
N GLU A 39 -14.11 -25.96 16.26
CA GLU A 39 -13.70 -26.47 14.94
C GLU A 39 -12.17 -26.29 14.72
N MET A 40 -11.47 -25.56 15.57
CA MET A 40 -10.04 -25.33 15.48
C MET A 40 -9.29 -26.55 16.05
N THR A 41 -9.09 -27.56 15.22
CA THR A 41 -8.30 -28.74 15.54
C THR A 41 -6.84 -28.59 15.11
N GLU A 42 -5.93 -29.43 15.60
CA GLU A 42 -4.54 -29.46 15.10
C GLU A 42 -4.54 -29.71 13.57
N GLU A 43 -5.39 -30.64 13.08
CA GLU A 43 -5.54 -30.96 11.66
C GLU A 43 -5.98 -29.73 10.84
N MET A 44 -6.98 -28.98 11.32
CA MET A 44 -7.43 -27.75 10.63
C MET A 44 -6.34 -26.68 10.57
N LEU A 45 -5.52 -26.56 11.61
CA LEU A 45 -4.41 -25.62 11.66
C LEU A 45 -3.22 -26.03 10.77
N GLU A 46 -3.03 -27.33 10.54
CA GLU A 46 -1.96 -27.87 9.68
C GLU A 46 -2.40 -27.98 8.22
N GLU A 47 -3.58 -28.53 7.98
CA GLU A 47 -4.05 -28.85 6.62
C GLU A 47 -4.92 -27.75 6.01
N GLY A 48 -5.46 -26.87 6.84
CA GLY A 48 -6.34 -25.80 6.40
C GLY A 48 -7.80 -26.20 6.20
N ARG A 49 -8.57 -25.36 5.52
CA ARG A 49 -10.01 -25.54 5.29
C ARG A 49 -10.42 -25.19 3.86
N MET A 50 -11.34 -25.94 3.32
CA MET A 50 -11.90 -25.73 1.97
C MET A 50 -12.89 -24.57 1.98
N PHE A 51 -12.93 -23.84 0.87
CA PHE A 51 -13.90 -22.76 0.60
C PHE A 51 -14.14 -22.58 -0.89
N ASP A 52 -15.19 -21.83 -1.26
CA ASP A 52 -15.51 -21.48 -2.65
C ASP A 52 -14.71 -20.26 -3.11
N GLY A 53 -13.68 -20.50 -3.91
CA GLY A 53 -12.85 -19.44 -4.52
C GLY A 53 -13.49 -18.73 -5.70
N SER A 54 -14.57 -19.27 -6.28
CA SER A 54 -15.27 -18.63 -7.41
C SER A 54 -16.06 -17.39 -6.99
N SER A 55 -16.39 -17.29 -5.71
CA SER A 55 -17.04 -16.12 -5.12
C SER A 55 -16.06 -14.99 -4.78
N ILE A 56 -14.75 -15.23 -4.87
CA ILE A 56 -13.71 -14.22 -4.66
C ILE A 56 -13.35 -13.59 -6.00
N ARG A 57 -13.42 -12.26 -6.05
CA ARG A 57 -13.11 -11.50 -7.27
C ARG A 57 -11.68 -11.78 -7.75
N CYS A 58 -11.53 -11.98 -9.06
CA CYS A 58 -10.25 -12.20 -9.73
C CYS A 58 -9.59 -13.55 -9.45
N TRP A 59 -10.29 -14.53 -8.86
CA TRP A 59 -9.68 -15.81 -8.54
C TRP A 59 -10.11 -16.93 -9.49
N GLN A 60 -11.13 -17.69 -9.16
CA GLN A 60 -11.51 -18.89 -9.92
C GLN A 60 -12.82 -18.72 -10.67
N THR A 61 -13.06 -19.61 -11.60
CA THR A 61 -14.32 -19.76 -12.29
C THR A 61 -15.19 -20.81 -11.58
N ILE A 62 -16.49 -20.79 -11.81
CA ILE A 62 -17.46 -21.67 -11.13
C ILE A 62 -17.20 -23.17 -11.40
N ASP A 63 -16.57 -23.51 -12.51
CA ASP A 63 -16.20 -24.86 -12.91
C ASP A 63 -14.89 -25.36 -12.24
N ASN A 64 -14.19 -24.50 -11.52
CA ASN A 64 -12.99 -24.82 -10.73
C ASN A 64 -13.00 -24.04 -9.42
N SER A 65 -14.07 -24.15 -8.63
CA SER A 65 -14.35 -23.28 -7.50
C SER A 65 -13.60 -23.62 -6.22
N ASP A 66 -13.30 -24.89 -6.00
CA ASP A 66 -12.76 -25.35 -4.73
C ASP A 66 -11.32 -24.86 -4.50
N MET A 67 -11.10 -24.20 -3.36
CA MET A 67 -9.82 -23.73 -2.91
C MET A 67 -9.62 -24.04 -1.42
N LYS A 68 -8.39 -23.94 -0.94
CA LYS A 68 -8.05 -24.23 0.45
C LYS A 68 -7.33 -23.04 1.06
N VAL A 69 -7.80 -22.56 2.24
CA VAL A 69 -7.07 -21.63 3.11
C VAL A 69 -6.22 -22.42 4.09
N VAL A 70 -4.95 -22.04 4.24
CA VAL A 70 -4.01 -22.67 5.18
C VAL A 70 -3.49 -21.60 6.14
N PRO A 71 -3.74 -21.70 7.45
CA PRO A 71 -3.33 -20.72 8.43
C PRO A 71 -1.80 -20.58 8.54
N ASP A 72 -1.30 -19.34 8.53
CA ASP A 72 0.07 -19.04 8.94
C ASP A 72 0.09 -18.79 10.45
N LEU A 73 0.48 -19.82 11.20
CA LEU A 73 0.45 -19.81 12.67
C LEU A 73 1.30 -18.70 13.30
N SER A 74 2.27 -18.17 12.58
CA SER A 74 3.11 -17.06 13.04
C SER A 74 2.36 -15.72 13.11
N THR A 75 1.20 -15.63 12.45
CA THR A 75 0.38 -14.41 12.34
C THR A 75 -0.77 -14.32 13.32
N VAL A 76 -0.97 -15.38 14.14
CA VAL A 76 -2.08 -15.48 15.08
C VAL A 76 -2.08 -14.35 16.10
N LYS A 77 -3.25 -13.69 16.26
CA LYS A 77 -3.49 -12.59 17.21
C LYS A 77 -4.94 -12.62 17.68
N MET A 78 -5.24 -12.00 18.84
CA MET A 78 -6.62 -11.67 19.20
C MET A 78 -7.06 -10.44 18.39
N ASP A 79 -8.26 -10.48 17.81
CA ASP A 79 -8.84 -9.35 17.10
C ASP A 79 -9.35 -8.31 18.10
N PRO A 80 -8.96 -7.02 17.99
CA PRO A 80 -9.31 -6.01 18.98
C PRO A 80 -10.72 -5.43 18.82
N PHE A 81 -11.44 -5.75 17.73
CA PHE A 81 -12.70 -5.06 17.38
C PHE A 81 -13.96 -5.92 17.50
N TYR A 82 -13.82 -7.25 17.60
CA TYR A 82 -15.01 -8.10 17.76
C TYR A 82 -15.53 -8.11 19.20
N GLU A 83 -16.84 -8.03 19.36
CA GLU A 83 -17.51 -8.12 20.67
C GLU A 83 -17.21 -9.47 21.40
N HIS A 84 -17.15 -10.55 20.63
CA HIS A 84 -16.79 -11.85 21.14
C HIS A 84 -15.31 -12.12 20.95
N PRO A 85 -14.57 -12.62 21.97
CA PRO A 85 -13.15 -12.91 21.83
C PRO A 85 -12.88 -13.81 20.63
N THR A 86 -12.20 -13.23 19.62
CA THR A 86 -11.96 -13.86 18.32
C THR A 86 -10.47 -13.92 18.06
N LEU A 87 -9.96 -15.12 17.77
CA LEU A 87 -8.61 -15.31 17.29
C LEU A 87 -8.57 -15.09 15.79
N SER A 88 -7.75 -14.16 15.30
CA SER A 88 -7.53 -13.92 13.88
C SER A 88 -6.20 -14.51 13.42
N VAL A 89 -6.20 -15.12 12.24
CA VAL A 89 -5.02 -15.68 11.58
C VAL A 89 -5.01 -15.33 10.10
N ILE A 90 -3.85 -14.94 9.58
CA ILE A 90 -3.67 -14.73 8.14
C ILE A 90 -3.41 -16.09 7.49
N CYS A 91 -4.10 -16.34 6.38
CA CYS A 91 -4.03 -17.61 5.67
C CYS A 91 -3.41 -17.42 4.29
N ASP A 92 -2.70 -18.44 3.84
CA ASP A 92 -2.28 -18.64 2.45
C ASP A 92 -3.33 -19.44 1.69
N ILE A 93 -3.30 -19.35 0.37
CA ILE A 93 -4.25 -20.04 -0.50
C ILE A 93 -3.55 -21.13 -1.29
N GLN A 94 -4.14 -22.32 -1.31
CA GLN A 94 -3.63 -23.48 -2.04
C GLN A 94 -4.71 -24.11 -2.93
N ASP A 95 -4.22 -24.72 -4.00
CA ASP A 95 -5.04 -25.66 -4.80
C ASP A 95 -5.26 -26.95 -3.98
N PRO A 96 -6.50 -27.37 -3.77
CA PRO A 96 -6.77 -28.53 -2.91
C PRO A 96 -6.40 -29.88 -3.52
N VAL A 97 -6.23 -29.94 -4.86
CA VAL A 97 -5.91 -31.17 -5.58
C VAL A 97 -4.41 -31.40 -5.65
N THR A 98 -3.65 -30.35 -5.97
CA THR A 98 -2.19 -30.43 -6.11
C THR A 98 -1.45 -30.12 -4.81
N GLY A 99 -2.07 -29.37 -3.89
CA GLY A 99 -1.42 -28.85 -2.67
C GLY A 99 -0.44 -27.71 -2.95
N GLU A 100 -0.37 -27.21 -4.20
CA GLU A 100 0.49 -26.11 -4.58
C GLU A 100 -0.10 -24.76 -4.15
N ASP A 101 0.77 -23.81 -3.82
CA ASP A 101 0.36 -22.44 -3.50
C ASP A 101 -0.28 -21.77 -4.73
N TYR A 102 -1.42 -21.11 -4.53
CA TYR A 102 -2.17 -20.49 -5.61
C TYR A 102 -1.42 -19.31 -6.23
N SER A 103 -1.29 -19.31 -7.56
CA SER A 103 -0.49 -18.30 -8.29
C SER A 103 -0.98 -16.86 -8.09
N ARG A 104 -2.31 -16.66 -8.00
CA ARG A 104 -2.94 -15.36 -7.81
C ARG A 104 -3.23 -15.00 -6.35
N ASP A 105 -2.69 -15.76 -5.39
CA ASP A 105 -2.59 -15.31 -4.01
C ASP A 105 -1.46 -14.27 -3.90
N PRO A 106 -1.77 -12.98 -3.62
CA PRO A 106 -0.75 -11.94 -3.53
C PRO A 106 0.29 -12.21 -2.43
N ARG A 107 -0.14 -12.84 -1.33
CA ARG A 107 0.78 -13.18 -0.22
C ARG A 107 1.80 -14.23 -0.67
N ASN A 108 1.41 -15.17 -1.49
CA ASN A 108 2.33 -16.14 -2.10
C ASN A 108 3.34 -15.46 -3.04
N VAL A 109 2.93 -14.45 -3.83
CA VAL A 109 3.87 -13.67 -4.65
C VAL A 109 4.96 -13.05 -3.78
N THR A 110 4.60 -12.47 -2.62
CA THR A 110 5.58 -11.91 -1.68
C THR A 110 6.53 -12.98 -1.13
N LYS A 111 6.02 -14.15 -0.74
CA LYS A 111 6.84 -15.28 -0.27
C LYS A 111 7.83 -15.77 -1.34
N LYS A 112 7.38 -15.88 -2.58
CA LYS A 112 8.23 -16.26 -3.71
C LYS A 112 9.33 -15.22 -3.96
N ALA A 113 9.01 -13.94 -3.81
CA ALA A 113 9.97 -12.87 -3.97
C ALA A 113 11.09 -12.93 -2.92
N GLU A 114 10.78 -13.15 -1.64
CA GLU A 114 11.81 -13.34 -0.61
C GLU A 114 12.69 -14.57 -0.89
N LYS A 115 12.08 -15.69 -1.30
CA LYS A 115 12.83 -16.89 -1.72
C LYS A 115 13.72 -16.61 -2.92
N TYR A 116 13.24 -15.81 -3.88
CA TYR A 116 14.03 -15.45 -5.06
C TYR A 116 15.24 -14.59 -4.68
N LEU A 117 15.09 -13.59 -3.81
CA LEU A 117 16.22 -12.79 -3.32
C LEU A 117 17.34 -13.70 -2.76
N VAL A 118 16.97 -14.64 -1.88
CA VAL A 118 17.94 -15.61 -1.32
C VAL A 118 18.62 -16.43 -2.44
N SER A 119 17.85 -16.91 -3.41
CA SER A 119 18.36 -17.74 -4.52
C SER A 119 19.36 -17.01 -5.43
N THR A 120 19.25 -15.67 -5.53
CA THR A 120 20.20 -14.85 -6.31
C THR A 120 21.59 -14.78 -5.68
N GLY A 121 21.70 -15.06 -4.38
CA GLY A 121 22.93 -14.87 -3.61
C GLY A 121 23.31 -13.41 -3.36
N ILE A 122 22.51 -12.44 -3.84
CA ILE A 122 22.73 -11.00 -3.61
C ILE A 122 22.52 -10.65 -2.14
N GLY A 123 21.39 -11.05 -1.57
CA GLY A 123 21.03 -10.82 -0.19
C GLY A 123 20.21 -11.97 0.37
N ASP A 124 19.93 -11.95 1.66
CA ASP A 124 19.06 -12.90 2.35
C ASP A 124 17.81 -12.26 2.95
N THR A 125 17.83 -10.94 3.10
CA THR A 125 16.76 -10.19 3.73
C THR A 125 16.55 -8.87 3.00
N ILE A 126 15.29 -8.53 2.72
CA ILE A 126 14.89 -7.19 2.33
C ILE A 126 14.01 -6.61 3.43
N TYR A 127 14.35 -5.42 3.90
CA TYR A 127 13.51 -4.63 4.79
C TYR A 127 12.71 -3.61 4.00
N VAL A 128 11.43 -3.49 4.36
CA VAL A 128 10.49 -2.56 3.74
C VAL A 128 9.79 -1.77 4.84
N GLY A 129 9.78 -0.44 4.73
CA GLY A 129 9.09 0.47 5.63
C GLY A 129 8.16 1.39 4.83
N PRO A 130 6.86 1.11 4.78
CA PRO A 130 5.89 1.99 4.14
C PRO A 130 5.46 3.11 5.09
N GLU A 131 5.30 4.32 4.54
CA GLU A 131 4.72 5.50 5.17
C GLU A 131 3.37 5.76 4.47
N ALA A 132 2.26 5.28 5.06
CA ALA A 132 0.96 5.30 4.40
C ALA A 132 0.06 6.39 4.96
N GLU A 133 -0.27 7.35 4.12
CA GLU A 133 -1.21 8.43 4.41
C GLU A 133 -2.66 8.00 4.20
N PHE A 134 -3.57 8.65 4.93
CA PHE A 134 -5.01 8.41 4.83
C PHE A 134 -5.81 9.67 5.19
N PHE A 135 -7.11 9.66 4.86
CA PHE A 135 -8.04 10.73 5.24
C PHE A 135 -9.08 10.21 6.22
N LEU A 136 -9.49 11.08 7.17
CA LEU A 136 -10.62 10.89 8.07
C LEU A 136 -11.72 11.88 7.75
N PHE A 137 -12.92 11.39 7.43
CA PHE A 137 -14.08 12.23 7.14
C PHE A 137 -15.21 11.96 8.14
N ASP A 138 -15.98 13.00 8.43
CA ASP A 138 -17.19 12.90 9.25
C ASP A 138 -18.40 12.40 8.43
N ASP A 139 -18.46 12.73 7.13
CA ASP A 139 -19.52 12.28 6.22
C ASP A 139 -18.98 12.07 4.81
N VAL A 140 -19.34 10.94 4.20
CA VAL A 140 -19.01 10.62 2.81
C VAL A 140 -20.25 10.08 2.12
N ARG A 141 -20.71 10.77 1.09
CA ARG A 141 -21.85 10.38 0.27
C ARG A 141 -21.46 10.35 -1.20
N PHE A 142 -21.90 9.34 -1.90
CA PHE A 142 -21.73 9.25 -3.33
C PHE A 142 -22.86 8.44 -3.96
N ALA A 143 -23.19 8.79 -5.20
CA ALA A 143 -24.11 8.03 -6.04
C ALA A 143 -23.70 8.17 -7.50
N GLN A 144 -24.00 7.15 -8.31
CA GLN A 144 -23.75 7.12 -9.73
C GLN A 144 -24.84 6.36 -10.45
N GLY A 145 -25.56 7.02 -11.36
CA GLY A 145 -26.55 6.47 -12.27
C GLY A 145 -26.34 6.97 -13.69
N PRO A 146 -27.10 6.47 -14.68
CA PRO A 146 -27.02 6.97 -16.05
C PRO A 146 -27.40 8.45 -16.21
N GLU A 147 -28.29 8.93 -15.35
CA GLU A 147 -28.83 10.29 -15.34
C GLU A 147 -28.02 11.30 -14.54
N GLY A 148 -27.06 10.82 -13.72
CA GLY A 148 -26.27 11.71 -12.89
C GLY A 148 -25.39 10.98 -11.87
N GLY A 149 -24.46 11.74 -11.30
CA GLY A 149 -23.59 11.24 -10.23
C GLY A 149 -23.05 12.40 -9.39
N PHE A 150 -22.71 12.09 -8.15
CA PHE A 150 -22.07 13.02 -7.25
C PHE A 150 -21.22 12.29 -6.21
N TYR A 151 -20.30 13.00 -5.60
CA TYR A 151 -19.72 12.66 -4.30
C TYR A 151 -19.73 13.92 -3.44
N SER A 152 -19.85 13.73 -2.14
CA SER A 152 -19.75 14.77 -1.13
C SER A 152 -18.97 14.22 0.06
N ILE A 153 -18.00 14.99 0.52
CA ILE A 153 -17.16 14.66 1.68
C ILE A 153 -17.23 15.84 2.65
N ASP A 154 -17.25 15.56 3.95
CA ASP A 154 -17.22 16.58 4.99
C ASP A 154 -16.28 16.20 6.12
N SER A 155 -15.69 17.20 6.76
CA SER A 155 -14.90 17.06 7.98
C SER A 155 -14.94 18.35 8.77
N THR A 156 -15.04 18.24 10.08
CA THR A 156 -15.03 19.38 11.01
C THR A 156 -13.74 20.19 10.91
N GLU A 157 -12.64 19.63 10.41
CA GLU A 157 -11.39 20.34 10.18
C GLU A 157 -11.38 21.16 8.88
N CYS A 158 -12.28 20.85 7.96
CA CYS A 158 -12.24 21.42 6.60
C CYS A 158 -12.83 22.82 6.51
N PRO A 159 -12.29 23.73 5.68
CA PRO A 159 -12.75 25.12 5.58
C PRO A 159 -14.18 25.25 5.04
N TRP A 160 -14.65 24.33 4.19
CA TRP A 160 -16.02 24.33 3.68
C TRP A 160 -17.07 23.94 4.73
N ASN A 161 -16.66 23.32 5.84
CA ASN A 161 -17.53 23.00 6.97
C ASN A 161 -17.86 24.22 7.86
N SER A 162 -17.37 25.41 7.55
CA SER A 162 -17.49 26.62 8.38
C SER A 162 -18.93 27.08 8.67
N GLY A 163 -19.90 26.65 7.86
CA GLY A 163 -21.32 26.93 8.06
C GLY A 163 -22.10 25.82 8.78
N ALA A 164 -21.47 24.71 9.11
CA ALA A 164 -22.12 23.59 9.79
C ALA A 164 -22.42 23.89 11.27
N GLU A 165 -23.51 23.33 11.77
CA GLU A 165 -23.82 23.34 13.20
C GLU A 165 -23.09 22.19 13.88
N GLU A 166 -22.18 22.53 14.79
CA GLU A 166 -21.45 21.59 15.64
C GLU A 166 -21.97 21.69 17.09
N MET A 167 -21.72 20.68 17.90
CA MET A 167 -22.02 20.74 19.32
C MET A 167 -21.32 21.95 19.97
N GLY A 168 -22.11 22.93 20.46
CA GLY A 168 -21.62 24.20 21.01
C GLY A 168 -21.23 25.24 19.96
N GLY A 169 -21.71 25.14 18.71
CA GLY A 169 -21.47 26.03 17.58
C GLY A 169 -20.11 25.82 16.88
N ASN A 170 -19.94 26.38 15.70
CA ASN A 170 -18.71 26.29 14.93
C ASN A 170 -17.57 27.05 15.64
N LYS A 171 -16.44 26.40 15.85
CA LYS A 171 -15.29 26.92 16.61
C LYS A 171 -14.27 27.69 15.76
N ALA A 172 -14.45 27.73 14.43
CA ALA A 172 -13.56 28.39 13.48
C ALA A 172 -12.11 27.85 13.40
N TYR A 173 -11.82 26.75 14.06
CA TYR A 173 -10.51 26.07 13.93
C TYR A 173 -10.53 25.16 12.71
N LYS A 174 -10.40 25.77 11.52
CA LYS A 174 -10.41 25.08 10.23
C LYS A 174 -9.02 25.12 9.60
N ILE A 175 -8.60 23.98 9.07
CA ILE A 175 -7.33 23.85 8.35
C ILE A 175 -7.56 24.25 6.88
N GLY A 176 -6.88 25.29 6.43
CA GLY A 176 -6.94 25.73 5.02
C GLY A 176 -6.28 24.72 4.09
N HIS A 177 -6.63 24.78 2.81
CA HIS A 177 -5.97 23.98 1.77
C HIS A 177 -4.46 24.14 1.81
N LYS A 178 -3.71 23.03 1.91
CA LYS A 178 -2.25 22.95 2.01
C LYS A 178 -1.63 23.54 3.29
N PHE A 179 -2.40 23.74 4.35
CA PHE A 179 -1.91 24.29 5.63
C PHE A 179 -1.98 23.31 6.80
N GLY A 180 -2.18 21.99 6.52
CA GLY A 180 -2.38 20.97 7.54
C GLY A 180 -1.11 20.32 8.09
N TYR A 181 0.09 20.65 7.61
CA TYR A 181 1.28 19.96 8.05
C TYR A 181 1.72 20.39 9.46
N PHE A 182 1.62 19.46 10.43
CA PHE A 182 2.00 19.63 11.84
C PHE A 182 1.31 20.75 12.62
N PRO A 183 0.02 21.06 12.43
CA PRO A 183 -0.63 22.02 13.30
C PRO A 183 -0.78 21.40 14.70
N SER A 184 -0.71 22.24 15.73
CA SER A 184 -1.06 21.78 17.07
C SER A 184 -2.56 21.92 17.33
N ALA A 185 -3.06 21.23 18.38
CA ALA A 185 -4.41 21.45 18.86
C ALA A 185 -4.61 22.96 19.19
N PRO A 186 -5.78 23.54 18.95
CA PRO A 186 -7.03 22.89 18.57
C PRO A 186 -7.30 22.74 17.06
N PHE A 187 -6.33 23.04 16.19
CA PHE A 187 -6.48 22.84 14.74
C PHE A 187 -6.47 21.35 14.37
N ASP A 188 -5.52 20.59 14.91
CA ASP A 188 -5.46 19.13 14.79
C ASP A 188 -6.51 18.50 15.72
N GLN A 189 -7.70 18.28 15.19
CA GLN A 189 -8.86 17.78 15.96
C GLN A 189 -8.86 16.26 16.11
N ASP A 190 -8.20 15.54 15.18
CA ASP A 190 -8.21 14.07 15.13
C ASP A 190 -7.01 13.42 15.83
N ARG A 191 -6.21 14.21 16.57
CA ARG A 191 -5.01 13.72 17.26
C ARG A 191 -5.30 12.55 18.20
N ASP A 192 -6.40 12.63 18.96
CA ASP A 192 -6.72 11.59 19.94
C ASP A 192 -7.24 10.32 19.27
N ILE A 193 -7.93 10.44 18.13
CA ILE A 193 -8.33 9.29 17.30
C ILE A 193 -7.08 8.58 16.76
N ARG A 194 -6.09 9.32 16.23
CA ARG A 194 -4.81 8.73 15.82
C ARG A 194 -4.06 8.12 16.99
N ALA A 195 -4.11 8.71 18.19
CA ALA A 195 -3.50 8.14 19.38
C ALA A 195 -4.13 6.78 19.75
N GLU A 196 -5.44 6.63 19.64
CA GLU A 196 -6.14 5.36 19.83
C GLU A 196 -5.73 4.32 18.77
N MET A 197 -5.62 4.73 17.49
CA MET A 197 -5.07 3.87 16.43
C MET A 197 -3.66 3.37 16.78
N VAL A 198 -2.78 4.27 17.23
CA VAL A 198 -1.40 3.94 17.65
C VAL A 198 -1.38 2.94 18.80
N LEU A 199 -2.16 3.17 19.84
CA LEU A 199 -2.23 2.27 21.00
C LEU A 199 -2.74 0.89 20.58
N THR A 200 -3.78 0.81 19.77
CA THR A 200 -4.29 -0.44 19.23
C THR A 200 -3.24 -1.16 18.36
N MET A 201 -2.51 -0.44 17.52
CA MET A 201 -1.39 -1.02 16.74
C MET A 201 -0.31 -1.59 17.65
N GLN A 202 0.06 -0.87 18.74
CA GLN A 202 1.07 -1.32 19.69
C GLN A 202 0.61 -2.59 20.43
N ASP A 203 -0.64 -2.66 20.85
CA ASP A 203 -1.23 -3.85 21.49
C ASP A 203 -1.24 -5.04 20.53
N MET A 204 -1.39 -4.79 19.24
CA MET A 204 -1.27 -5.78 18.16
C MET A 204 0.19 -6.11 17.79
N GLY A 205 1.19 -5.54 18.50
CA GLY A 205 2.60 -5.81 18.28
C GLY A 205 3.19 -5.11 17.06
N ILE A 206 2.56 -4.05 16.57
CA ILE A 206 3.10 -3.15 15.53
C ILE A 206 3.84 -2.00 16.24
N THR A 207 5.14 -1.87 16.02
CA THR A 207 5.93 -0.79 16.62
C THR A 207 5.71 0.50 15.85
N VAL A 208 4.97 1.44 16.42
CA VAL A 208 4.76 2.76 15.82
C VAL A 208 5.90 3.72 16.20
N GLU A 209 6.38 4.51 15.27
CA GLU A 209 7.47 5.49 15.43
C GLU A 209 6.95 6.93 15.56
N ALA A 210 5.94 7.30 14.77
CA ALA A 210 5.34 8.64 14.79
C ALA A 210 3.87 8.62 14.33
N GLN A 211 3.16 9.72 14.63
CA GLN A 211 1.87 10.01 14.04
C GLN A 211 1.71 11.53 13.91
N HIS A 212 1.16 12.00 12.83
CA HIS A 212 0.96 13.42 12.61
C HIS A 212 -0.20 13.73 11.64
N HIS A 213 -0.60 15.00 11.64
CA HIS A 213 -1.49 15.55 10.64
C HIS A 213 -0.70 15.90 9.38
N GLU A 214 -1.24 15.56 8.23
CA GLU A 214 -0.65 15.80 6.92
C GLU A 214 -1.09 17.14 6.28
N VAL A 215 -0.60 17.41 5.06
CA VAL A 215 -0.72 18.72 4.38
C VAL A 215 -2.15 19.11 4.07
N ALA A 216 -2.99 18.18 3.61
CA ALA A 216 -4.39 18.46 3.34
C ALA A 216 -5.24 18.44 4.63
N PRO A 217 -6.30 19.25 4.74
CA PRO A 217 -7.25 19.09 5.85
C PRO A 217 -7.82 17.68 5.87
N ALA A 218 -8.03 17.13 7.07
CA ALA A 218 -8.47 15.75 7.31
C ALA A 218 -7.50 14.65 6.83
N GLN A 219 -6.24 14.99 6.53
CA GLN A 219 -5.21 14.04 6.11
C GLN A 219 -4.24 13.72 7.25
N HIS A 220 -3.90 12.45 7.39
CA HIS A 220 -3.12 11.92 8.50
C HIS A 220 -2.11 10.88 8.03
N GLU A 221 -1.08 10.69 8.87
CA GLU A 221 -0.06 9.67 8.68
C GLU A 221 0.29 9.04 10.04
N ILE A 222 0.56 7.73 10.03
CA ILE A 222 1.10 7.00 11.17
C ILE A 222 2.23 6.13 10.65
N ASP A 223 3.44 6.38 11.14
CA ASP A 223 4.65 5.67 10.75
C ASP A 223 4.90 4.49 11.66
N PHE A 224 5.04 3.31 11.11
CA PHE A 224 5.46 2.14 11.85
C PHE A 224 6.83 1.65 11.38
N ARG A 225 7.53 1.00 12.31
CA ARG A 225 8.89 0.50 12.05
C ARG A 225 8.88 -0.54 10.94
N PHE A 226 9.86 -0.44 10.02
CA PHE A 226 10.12 -1.42 8.97
C PHE A 226 10.33 -2.84 9.53
N ASP A 227 10.00 -3.83 8.72
CA ASP A 227 10.28 -5.24 8.96
C ASP A 227 10.63 -5.93 7.63
N THR A 228 10.82 -7.25 7.62
CA THR A 228 10.95 -8.02 6.38
C THR A 228 9.74 -7.80 5.48
N MET A 229 9.90 -7.99 4.18
CA MET A 229 8.89 -7.60 3.20
C MET A 229 7.51 -8.24 3.46
N LEU A 230 7.46 -9.54 3.76
CA LEU A 230 6.21 -10.23 4.06
C LEU A 230 5.57 -9.69 5.35
N ARG A 231 6.37 -9.51 6.41
CA ARG A 231 5.85 -9.00 7.68
C ARG A 231 5.37 -7.55 7.56
N SER A 232 6.08 -6.70 6.81
CA SER A 232 5.63 -5.33 6.53
C SER A 232 4.33 -5.31 5.75
N ALA A 233 4.14 -6.23 4.80
CA ALA A 233 2.88 -6.37 4.07
C ALA A 233 1.73 -6.83 5.00
N ASP A 234 1.97 -7.83 5.86
CA ASP A 234 1.00 -8.28 6.87
C ASP A 234 0.64 -7.14 7.85
N MET A 235 1.65 -6.40 8.35
CA MET A 235 1.43 -5.24 9.23
C MET A 235 0.64 -4.12 8.54
N MET A 236 0.88 -3.87 7.25
CA MET A 236 0.15 -2.86 6.49
C MET A 236 -1.35 -3.20 6.35
N GLN A 237 -1.71 -4.48 6.27
CA GLN A 237 -3.11 -4.89 6.27
C GLN A 237 -3.76 -4.68 7.65
N TRP A 238 -3.07 -5.04 8.73
CA TRP A 238 -3.52 -4.72 10.09
C TRP A 238 -3.65 -3.21 10.29
N TYR A 239 -2.69 -2.43 9.83
CA TYR A 239 -2.74 -0.97 9.85
C TYR A 239 -4.04 -0.44 9.21
N LYS A 240 -4.32 -0.84 7.97
CA LYS A 240 -5.55 -0.41 7.26
C LYS A 240 -6.82 -0.86 7.97
N TYR A 241 -6.82 -2.04 8.57
CA TYR A 241 -7.93 -2.58 9.33
C TYR A 241 -8.17 -1.80 10.62
N ILE A 242 -7.11 -1.55 11.40
CA ILE A 242 -7.19 -0.78 12.65
C ILE A 242 -7.65 0.65 12.38
N VAL A 243 -7.03 1.34 11.42
CA VAL A 243 -7.40 2.73 11.07
C VAL A 243 -8.88 2.84 10.73
N ARG A 244 -9.42 1.92 9.93
CA ARG A 244 -10.84 1.95 9.54
C ARG A 244 -11.78 1.67 10.72
N ASN A 245 -11.46 0.69 11.55
CA ASN A 245 -12.33 0.33 12.68
C ASN A 245 -12.30 1.39 13.77
N VAL A 246 -11.13 1.89 14.17
CA VAL A 246 -11.03 2.99 15.15
C VAL A 246 -11.72 4.25 14.62
N ALA A 247 -11.64 4.56 13.34
CA ALA A 247 -12.37 5.68 12.74
C ALA A 247 -13.89 5.52 12.92
N ILE A 248 -14.44 4.33 12.64
CA ILE A 248 -15.87 4.03 12.79
C ILE A 248 -16.30 4.12 14.27
N ASP A 249 -15.50 3.59 15.20
CA ASP A 249 -15.79 3.65 16.64
C ASP A 249 -15.83 5.09 17.16
N ASN A 250 -15.12 6.01 16.51
CA ASN A 250 -15.11 7.45 16.78
C ASN A 250 -16.11 8.26 15.92
N GLY A 251 -17.02 7.61 15.20
CA GLY A 251 -18.05 8.27 14.39
C GLY A 251 -17.53 8.92 13.12
N LYS A 252 -16.33 8.52 12.65
CA LYS A 252 -15.71 8.96 11.40
C LYS A 252 -15.55 7.81 10.41
N THR A 253 -15.10 8.10 9.20
CA THR A 253 -14.73 7.10 8.19
C THR A 253 -13.35 7.39 7.66
N ALA A 254 -12.54 6.33 7.47
CA ALA A 254 -11.19 6.43 6.94
C ALA A 254 -11.12 5.96 5.49
N THR A 255 -10.36 6.66 4.65
CA THR A 255 -10.06 6.23 3.29
C THR A 255 -8.57 6.30 2.98
N PHE A 256 -8.09 5.26 2.28
CA PHE A 256 -6.76 5.19 1.66
C PHE A 256 -6.79 5.54 0.17
N MET A 257 -7.84 6.19 -0.28
CA MET A 257 -7.98 6.68 -1.65
C MET A 257 -6.86 7.68 -1.96
N PRO A 258 -6.10 7.52 -3.06
CA PRO A 258 -4.94 8.37 -3.35
C PRO A 258 -5.26 9.86 -3.49
N LYS A 259 -6.45 10.20 -4.00
CA LYS A 259 -6.86 11.60 -4.22
C LYS A 259 -8.36 11.77 -4.01
N PRO A 260 -8.83 11.85 -2.76
CA PRO A 260 -10.25 12.03 -2.46
C PRO A 260 -10.71 13.48 -2.67
N MET A 261 -9.80 14.47 -2.58
CA MET A 261 -10.12 15.89 -2.70
C MET A 261 -9.45 16.54 -3.90
N PHE A 262 -10.21 17.33 -4.64
CA PHE A 262 -9.66 18.19 -5.68
C PHE A 262 -8.88 19.37 -5.07
N SER A 263 -7.81 19.80 -5.75
CA SER A 263 -7.03 20.99 -5.40
C SER A 263 -6.27 20.96 -4.07
N ASP A 264 -6.04 19.76 -3.49
CA ASP A 264 -5.21 19.57 -2.29
C ASP A 264 -4.25 18.40 -2.47
N ASN A 265 -3.42 18.10 -1.47
CA ASN A 265 -2.52 16.95 -1.49
C ASN A 265 -3.31 15.62 -1.51
N GLY A 266 -2.71 14.58 -2.03
CA GLY A 266 -3.24 13.21 -2.01
C GLY A 266 -2.39 12.31 -1.14
N SER A 267 -2.89 11.09 -0.85
CA SER A 267 -2.25 10.11 0.02
C SER A 267 -1.19 9.29 -0.71
N GLY A 268 0.04 9.44 -0.28
CA GLY A 268 1.18 8.62 -0.67
C GLY A 268 1.33 7.38 0.20
N MET A 269 2.18 6.49 -0.25
CA MET A 269 2.78 5.41 0.55
C MET A 269 4.25 5.33 0.18
N HIS A 270 5.03 6.27 0.70
CA HIS A 270 6.47 6.28 0.48
C HIS A 270 7.06 4.99 1.02
N THR A 271 7.89 4.33 0.23
CA THR A 271 8.33 2.99 0.59
C THR A 271 9.85 2.95 0.70
N HIS A 272 10.33 2.87 1.96
CA HIS A 272 11.72 2.67 2.29
C HIS A 272 12.14 1.23 2.03
N GLN A 273 13.33 1.03 1.45
CA GLN A 273 13.83 -0.29 1.07
C GLN A 273 15.33 -0.40 1.32
N SER A 274 15.75 -1.56 1.84
CA SER A 274 17.17 -1.91 1.94
C SER A 274 17.37 -3.42 1.90
N ILE A 275 18.46 -3.88 1.24
CA ILE A 275 18.83 -5.31 1.18
C ILE A 275 19.97 -5.57 2.16
N TRP A 276 19.89 -6.70 2.83
CA TRP A 276 20.85 -7.17 3.83
C TRP A 276 21.33 -8.58 3.51
N LYS A 277 22.52 -8.93 4.01
CA LYS A 277 23.07 -10.27 3.95
C LYS A 277 23.88 -10.55 5.22
N ASP A 278 23.64 -11.70 5.85
CA ASP A 278 24.30 -12.10 7.08
C ASP A 278 24.26 -11.00 8.17
N GLY A 279 23.12 -10.29 8.29
CA GLY A 279 22.93 -9.21 9.24
C GLY A 279 23.72 -7.91 8.93
N GLN A 280 24.27 -7.77 7.72
CA GLN A 280 24.99 -6.58 7.25
C GLN A 280 24.20 -5.83 6.17
N PRO A 281 24.12 -4.47 6.25
CA PRO A 281 23.42 -3.65 5.28
C PRO A 281 24.23 -3.55 3.98
N LEU A 282 23.66 -3.94 2.84
CA LEU A 282 24.34 -3.90 1.55
C LEU A 282 24.24 -2.54 0.86
N PHE A 283 23.35 -1.66 1.34
CA PHE A 283 23.17 -0.34 0.74
C PHE A 283 24.13 0.71 1.27
N ALA A 284 24.84 0.43 2.37
CA ALA A 284 25.85 1.33 2.92
C ALA A 284 27.15 1.27 2.10
N GLY A 285 27.73 2.43 1.79
CA GLY A 285 28.97 2.55 1.01
C GLY A 285 29.55 3.96 1.04
N ASP A 286 30.39 4.24 0.06
CA ASP A 286 31.14 5.50 -0.08
C ASP A 286 30.76 6.31 -1.33
N GLN A 287 29.74 5.84 -2.07
CA GLN A 287 29.24 6.56 -3.23
C GLN A 287 28.26 7.67 -2.82
N TYR A 288 27.62 8.30 -3.80
CA TYR A 288 26.67 9.38 -3.61
C TYR A 288 25.62 9.06 -2.51
N GLY A 289 25.39 10.01 -1.62
CA GLY A 289 24.47 9.85 -0.49
C GLY A 289 24.91 8.84 0.58
N GLY A 290 26.17 8.35 0.52
CA GLY A 290 26.70 7.31 1.41
C GLY A 290 26.15 5.92 1.07
N LEU A 291 25.73 5.73 -0.18
CA LEU A 291 25.26 4.43 -0.71
C LEU A 291 26.42 3.62 -1.27
N SER A 292 26.19 2.32 -1.41
CA SER A 292 27.03 1.42 -2.17
C SER A 292 26.72 1.51 -3.68
N GLU A 293 27.65 1.06 -4.52
CA GLU A 293 27.42 0.90 -5.97
C GLU A 293 26.19 0.00 -6.24
N MET A 294 26.02 -1.05 -5.44
CA MET A 294 24.84 -1.93 -5.50
C MET A 294 23.53 -1.17 -5.30
N ALA A 295 23.48 -0.28 -4.31
CA ALA A 295 22.29 0.53 -4.05
C ALA A 295 21.99 1.52 -5.19
N LEU A 296 23.02 2.06 -5.86
CA LEU A 296 22.84 2.89 -7.05
C LEU A 296 22.26 2.08 -8.22
N TYR A 297 22.76 0.87 -8.45
CA TYR A 297 22.16 -0.03 -9.45
C TYR A 297 20.71 -0.40 -9.11
N TYR A 298 20.40 -0.61 -7.83
CA TYR A 298 19.04 -0.84 -7.38
C TYR A 298 18.13 0.35 -7.74
N ILE A 299 18.58 1.59 -7.48
CA ILE A 299 17.88 2.81 -7.91
C ILE A 299 17.72 2.82 -9.44
N GLY A 300 18.77 2.47 -10.19
CA GLY A 300 18.71 2.39 -11.64
C GLY A 300 17.61 1.44 -12.14
N GLY A 301 17.45 0.30 -11.49
CA GLY A 301 16.38 -0.65 -11.77
C GLY A 301 14.98 -0.08 -11.46
N ILE A 302 14.80 0.54 -10.28
CA ILE A 302 13.54 1.21 -9.91
C ILE A 302 13.18 2.28 -10.96
N LEU A 303 14.09 3.17 -11.31
CA LEU A 303 13.82 4.26 -12.26
C LEU A 303 13.53 3.75 -13.68
N LYS A 304 14.25 2.72 -14.13
CA LYS A 304 14.04 2.10 -15.46
C LYS A 304 12.63 1.51 -15.57
N HIS A 305 12.23 0.75 -14.57
CA HIS A 305 10.95 0.02 -14.55
C HIS A 305 9.79 0.81 -13.92
N ALA A 306 10.01 2.05 -13.45
CA ALA A 306 9.00 2.85 -12.78
C ALA A 306 7.66 2.96 -13.53
N PRO A 307 7.64 3.13 -14.87
CA PRO A 307 6.36 3.13 -15.61
C PRO A 307 5.58 1.82 -15.48
N ALA A 308 6.25 0.67 -15.54
CA ALA A 308 5.63 -0.64 -15.36
C ALA A 308 5.26 -0.89 -13.89
N LEU A 309 6.12 -0.47 -12.96
CA LEU A 309 5.84 -0.56 -11.51
C LEU A 309 4.57 0.18 -11.12
N ALA A 310 4.24 1.29 -11.80
CA ALA A 310 3.03 2.07 -11.54
C ALA A 310 1.75 1.21 -11.63
N ALA A 311 1.76 0.15 -12.42
CA ALA A 311 0.65 -0.81 -12.49
C ALA A 311 0.33 -1.48 -11.15
N PHE A 312 1.33 -1.61 -10.25
CA PHE A 312 1.18 -2.21 -8.92
C PHE A 312 1.30 -1.20 -7.79
N THR A 313 2.12 -0.16 -7.96
CA THR A 313 2.35 0.86 -6.93
C THR A 313 1.32 1.99 -6.95
N ASN A 314 0.67 2.20 -8.09
CA ASN A 314 -0.34 3.23 -8.35
C ASN A 314 -1.52 2.62 -9.15
N PRO A 315 -2.22 1.62 -8.59
CA PRO A 315 -3.04 0.69 -9.37
C PRO A 315 -4.46 1.19 -9.64
N LEU A 316 -4.79 2.42 -9.33
CA LEU A 316 -6.13 2.97 -9.44
C LEU A 316 -6.18 4.11 -10.46
N THR A 317 -7.32 4.30 -11.14
CA THR A 317 -7.52 5.51 -11.97
C THR A 317 -7.37 6.77 -11.13
N ASN A 318 -7.72 6.71 -9.85
CA ASN A 318 -7.56 7.80 -8.88
C ASN A 318 -6.09 8.08 -8.52
N SER A 319 -5.19 7.12 -8.63
CA SER A 319 -3.74 7.30 -8.40
C SER A 319 -3.16 8.42 -9.28
N TYR A 320 -3.62 8.54 -10.51
CA TYR A 320 -3.16 9.54 -11.49
C TYR A 320 -3.78 10.92 -11.30
N LYS A 321 -4.73 11.06 -10.38
CA LYS A 321 -5.19 12.36 -9.87
C LYS A 321 -4.28 12.87 -8.75
N ARG A 322 -3.52 11.97 -8.08
CA ARG A 322 -2.45 12.33 -7.14
C ARG A 322 -1.14 12.62 -7.88
N LEU A 323 -0.74 11.80 -8.86
CA LEU A 323 0.50 11.93 -9.63
C LEU A 323 0.43 13.09 -10.63
N VAL A 324 0.27 14.31 -10.10
CA VAL A 324 0.21 15.55 -10.86
C VAL A 324 1.18 16.58 -10.28
N PRO A 325 1.75 17.50 -11.11
CA PRO A 325 2.67 18.51 -10.62
C PRO A 325 2.05 19.41 -9.55
N GLY A 326 2.84 19.79 -8.53
CA GLY A 326 2.47 20.83 -7.56
C GLY A 326 1.75 20.36 -6.30
N TYR A 327 1.62 19.03 -6.08
CA TYR A 327 0.97 18.44 -4.91
C TYR A 327 1.86 17.42 -4.17
N GLU A 328 3.17 17.67 -4.16
CA GLU A 328 4.20 16.86 -3.48
C GLU A 328 4.28 15.39 -3.92
N ALA A 329 3.59 15.02 -4.99
CA ALA A 329 3.70 13.72 -5.62
C ALA A 329 4.80 13.74 -6.70
N PRO A 330 5.86 12.94 -6.60
CA PRO A 330 6.95 12.95 -7.57
C PRO A 330 6.51 12.27 -8.86
N ILE A 331 6.54 13.02 -9.95
CA ILE A 331 6.26 12.51 -11.29
C ILE A 331 7.51 12.38 -12.17
N ASN A 332 8.62 12.98 -11.74
CA ASN A 332 9.87 13.00 -12.49
C ASN A 332 10.77 11.85 -12.00
N LEU A 333 11.18 10.99 -12.94
CA LEU A 333 11.99 9.81 -12.65
C LEU A 333 13.46 10.22 -12.48
N ALA A 334 13.76 10.68 -11.29
CA ALA A 334 15.08 11.10 -10.86
C ALA A 334 15.33 10.60 -9.42
N TYR A 335 16.59 10.61 -9.01
CA TYR A 335 16.96 10.35 -7.63
C TYR A 335 17.79 11.50 -7.04
N SER A 336 17.74 11.66 -5.74
CA SER A 336 18.51 12.69 -5.05
C SER A 336 18.64 12.42 -3.56
N ASN A 337 19.69 12.98 -2.97
CA ASN A 337 19.84 13.07 -1.53
C ASN A 337 19.03 14.27 -0.98
N ARG A 338 18.13 14.04 -0.01
CA ARG A 338 17.26 15.04 0.66
C ARG A 338 16.13 15.64 -0.18
N ASN A 339 16.17 15.59 -1.50
CA ASN A 339 15.22 16.29 -2.37
C ASN A 339 13.89 15.50 -2.47
N ARG A 340 12.81 16.09 -1.98
CA ARG A 340 11.46 15.51 -2.01
C ARG A 340 10.76 15.60 -3.36
N SER A 341 11.31 16.34 -4.34
CA SER A 341 10.76 16.42 -5.71
C SER A 341 11.20 15.25 -6.61
N ALA A 342 12.16 14.44 -6.16
CA ALA A 342 12.65 13.25 -6.87
C ALA A 342 11.79 12.01 -6.57
N ALA A 343 11.64 11.12 -7.58
CA ALA A 343 10.94 9.85 -7.42
C ALA A 343 11.61 8.92 -6.39
N VAL A 344 12.94 8.91 -6.36
CA VAL A 344 13.73 8.19 -5.35
C VAL A 344 14.52 9.19 -4.51
N ARG A 345 14.25 9.21 -3.21
CA ARG A 345 14.99 10.00 -2.24
C ARG A 345 15.95 9.09 -1.45
N ILE A 346 17.13 9.60 -1.14
CA ILE A 346 18.09 8.96 -0.24
C ILE A 346 18.01 9.72 1.09
N PRO A 347 17.41 9.12 2.15
CA PRO A 347 17.34 9.76 3.45
C PRO A 347 18.73 9.96 4.08
N VAL A 348 18.96 11.10 4.74
CA VAL A 348 20.17 11.34 5.51
C VAL A 348 20.10 10.58 6.81
N VAL A 349 21.08 9.75 7.08
CA VAL A 349 21.21 8.98 8.31
C VAL A 349 22.67 8.90 8.74
N ASP A 350 22.90 8.87 10.04
CA ASP A 350 24.25 8.81 10.62
C ASP A 350 24.82 7.39 10.59
N SER A 351 23.95 6.39 10.81
CA SER A 351 24.38 4.99 10.89
C SER A 351 24.38 4.30 9.53
N PRO A 352 25.43 3.51 9.20
CA PRO A 352 25.42 2.65 8.02
C PRO A 352 24.20 1.69 7.97
N LYS A 353 23.72 1.22 9.11
CA LYS A 353 22.54 0.36 9.21
C LYS A 353 21.23 1.03 8.80
N GLY A 354 21.19 2.37 8.83
CA GLY A 354 20.04 3.14 8.38
C GLY A 354 20.05 3.47 6.89
N ARG A 355 21.12 3.12 6.13
CA ARG A 355 21.22 3.41 4.70
C ARG A 355 20.17 2.65 3.91
N ARG A 356 19.32 3.41 3.22
CA ARG A 356 18.18 2.93 2.47
C ARG A 356 17.81 3.88 1.34
N ILE A 357 16.97 3.45 0.45
CA ILE A 357 16.29 4.32 -0.50
C ILE A 357 14.83 4.49 -0.10
N GLU A 358 14.21 5.57 -0.53
CA GLU A 358 12.78 5.85 -0.38
C GLU A 358 12.20 6.07 -1.79
N TYR A 359 11.33 5.15 -2.23
CA TYR A 359 10.57 5.34 -3.46
C TYR A 359 9.25 6.02 -3.13
N ARG A 360 9.06 7.24 -3.65
CA ARG A 360 7.99 8.16 -3.24
C ARG A 360 6.75 8.12 -4.12
N CYS A 361 6.83 7.43 -5.26
CA CYS A 361 5.69 7.37 -6.20
C CYS A 361 4.51 6.54 -5.69
N PRO A 362 4.68 5.40 -4.98
CA PRO A 362 3.58 4.56 -4.55
C PRO A 362 2.52 5.33 -3.76
N ASP A 363 1.28 4.84 -3.79
CA ASP A 363 0.18 5.38 -3.01
C ASP A 363 -0.51 4.33 -2.14
N SER A 364 -1.28 4.81 -1.17
CA SER A 364 -1.94 3.98 -0.17
C SER A 364 -3.02 3.04 -0.72
N GLY A 365 -3.44 3.21 -1.99
CA GLY A 365 -4.37 2.33 -2.70
C GLY A 365 -3.74 1.02 -3.18
N ALA A 366 -2.41 0.90 -3.14
CA ALA A 366 -1.70 -0.27 -3.62
C ALA A 366 -1.99 -1.54 -2.80
N ASN A 367 -2.02 -2.69 -3.50
CA ASN A 367 -1.90 -3.99 -2.87
C ASN A 367 -0.42 -4.25 -2.55
N VAL A 368 -0.07 -4.13 -1.28
CA VAL A 368 1.31 -4.19 -0.81
C VAL A 368 1.99 -5.53 -1.08
N TYR A 369 1.23 -6.62 -1.09
CA TYR A 369 1.75 -7.95 -1.42
C TYR A 369 2.13 -8.13 -2.89
N LEU A 370 1.73 -7.19 -3.76
CA LEU A 370 2.19 -7.12 -5.17
C LEU A 370 3.18 -5.97 -5.35
N ALA A 371 2.93 -4.82 -4.73
CA ALA A 371 3.75 -3.62 -4.90
C ALA A 371 5.18 -3.80 -4.36
N PHE A 372 5.34 -4.36 -3.14
CA PHE A 372 6.66 -4.55 -2.54
C PHE A 372 7.53 -5.55 -3.33
N PRO A 373 7.03 -6.75 -3.69
CA PRO A 373 7.77 -7.64 -4.60
C PRO A 373 8.12 -7.00 -5.93
N ALA A 374 7.20 -6.27 -6.57
CA ALA A 374 7.46 -5.64 -7.85
C ALA A 374 8.64 -4.64 -7.76
N MET A 375 8.67 -3.81 -6.71
CA MET A 375 9.77 -2.87 -6.46
C MET A 375 11.10 -3.61 -6.23
N MET A 376 11.10 -4.67 -5.40
CA MET A 376 12.29 -5.48 -5.18
C MET A 376 12.80 -6.12 -6.48
N MET A 377 11.91 -6.69 -7.28
CA MET A 377 12.26 -7.32 -8.55
C MET A 377 12.90 -6.32 -9.54
N ALA A 378 12.36 -5.09 -9.61
CA ALA A 378 12.94 -4.01 -10.40
C ALA A 378 14.35 -3.63 -9.91
N GLY A 379 14.50 -3.48 -8.59
CA GLY A 379 15.81 -3.19 -8.00
C GLY A 379 16.82 -4.32 -8.20
N LEU A 380 16.41 -5.58 -8.10
CA LEU A 380 17.28 -6.74 -8.38
C LEU A 380 17.68 -6.81 -9.87
N ASP A 381 16.77 -6.47 -10.79
CA ASP A 381 17.12 -6.34 -12.21
C ASP A 381 18.20 -5.27 -12.42
N GLY A 382 18.07 -4.15 -11.68
CA GLY A 382 19.08 -3.10 -11.67
C GLY A 382 20.44 -3.58 -11.21
N ILE A 383 20.52 -4.33 -10.13
CA ILE A 383 21.78 -4.89 -9.60
C ILE A 383 22.37 -5.91 -10.58
N GLN A 384 21.56 -6.86 -11.04
CA GLN A 384 22.01 -7.95 -11.92
C GLN A 384 22.53 -7.46 -13.27
N ASN A 385 21.91 -6.41 -13.81
CA ASN A 385 22.28 -5.82 -15.11
C ASN A 385 23.13 -4.55 -14.97
N LYS A 386 23.53 -4.15 -13.76
CA LYS A 386 24.31 -2.94 -13.47
C LYS A 386 23.71 -1.70 -14.13
N ILE A 387 22.43 -1.48 -13.93
CA ILE A 387 21.71 -0.36 -14.53
C ILE A 387 22.12 0.93 -13.85
N ASP A 388 22.76 1.82 -14.61
CA ASP A 388 23.17 3.13 -14.13
C ASP A 388 21.94 4.03 -13.92
N PRO A 389 21.73 4.59 -12.72
CA PRO A 389 20.63 5.52 -12.45
C PRO A 389 20.81 6.90 -13.11
N GLY A 390 21.95 7.18 -13.72
CA GLY A 390 22.34 8.50 -14.21
C GLY A 390 22.80 9.45 -13.09
N ASP A 391 22.89 10.75 -13.40
CA ASP A 391 23.32 11.75 -12.43
C ASP A 391 22.20 12.09 -11.43
N PRO A 392 22.53 12.29 -10.12
CA PRO A 392 21.57 12.72 -9.14
C PRO A 392 21.08 14.15 -9.40
N MET A 393 19.84 14.45 -9.03
CA MET A 393 19.24 15.77 -9.22
C MET A 393 19.03 16.51 -7.88
N ASP A 394 20.06 17.26 -7.46
CA ASP A 394 20.08 18.00 -6.18
C ASP A 394 19.50 19.43 -6.31
N VAL A 395 18.56 19.61 -7.23
CA VAL A 395 17.86 20.88 -7.48
C VAL A 395 16.35 20.67 -7.36
N ASN A 396 15.63 21.73 -7.03
CA ASN A 396 14.16 21.66 -7.13
C ASN A 396 13.76 21.40 -8.59
N ILE A 397 13.30 20.17 -8.87
CA ILE A 397 12.98 19.74 -10.25
C ILE A 397 11.86 20.59 -10.84
N TYR A 398 10.94 21.10 -10.01
CA TYR A 398 9.83 21.95 -10.46
C TYR A 398 10.27 23.34 -10.96
N ASP A 399 11.44 23.80 -10.54
CA ASP A 399 12.01 25.10 -10.94
C ASP A 399 12.91 24.99 -12.18
N LEU A 400 13.05 23.80 -12.76
CA LEU A 400 13.86 23.61 -13.96
C LEU A 400 13.21 24.24 -15.20
N PRO A 401 14.02 24.83 -16.10
CA PRO A 401 13.52 25.29 -17.39
C PRO A 401 12.85 24.13 -18.17
N PRO A 402 11.78 24.43 -18.94
CA PRO A 402 11.03 23.39 -19.69
C PRO A 402 11.91 22.49 -20.56
N GLU A 403 12.96 23.04 -21.17
CA GLU A 403 13.91 22.30 -22.01
C GLU A 403 14.69 21.21 -21.23
N LYS A 404 14.96 21.42 -19.93
CA LYS A 404 15.61 20.44 -19.04
C LYS A 404 14.58 19.48 -18.46
N LEU A 405 13.44 20.00 -18.03
CA LEU A 405 12.35 19.21 -17.46
C LEU A 405 11.79 18.18 -18.46
N ASN A 406 11.70 18.52 -19.74
CA ASN A 406 11.22 17.61 -20.80
C ASN A 406 12.19 16.48 -21.13
N LYS A 407 13.45 16.54 -20.67
CA LYS A 407 14.42 15.44 -20.83
C LYS A 407 14.36 14.42 -19.73
N ILE A 408 13.70 14.73 -18.60
CA ILE A 408 13.55 13.81 -17.50
C ILE A 408 12.39 12.85 -17.81
N ALA A 409 12.62 11.55 -17.72
CA ALA A 409 11.57 10.56 -17.84
C ALA A 409 10.50 10.78 -16.75
N LYS A 410 9.26 10.44 -17.05
CA LYS A 410 8.13 10.71 -16.15
C LYS A 410 7.36 9.44 -15.83
N MET A 411 6.66 9.47 -14.72
CA MET A 411 5.63 8.50 -14.40
C MET A 411 4.51 8.54 -15.44
N PRO A 412 3.80 7.43 -15.67
CA PRO A 412 2.57 7.43 -16.47
C PRO A 412 1.59 8.49 -15.98
N SER A 413 0.80 9.04 -16.88
CA SER A 413 -0.23 10.05 -16.58
C SER A 413 -1.62 9.44 -16.38
N SER A 414 -1.78 8.14 -16.63
CA SER A 414 -3.04 7.40 -16.49
C SER A 414 -2.79 5.94 -16.14
N LEU A 415 -3.82 5.28 -15.60
CA LEU A 415 -3.78 3.83 -15.35
C LEU A 415 -3.62 3.06 -16.67
N HIS A 416 -4.23 3.54 -17.75
CA HIS A 416 -4.06 2.96 -19.08
C HIS A 416 -2.59 2.94 -19.50
N GLU A 417 -1.89 4.07 -19.40
CA GLU A 417 -0.45 4.15 -19.72
C GLU A 417 0.40 3.20 -18.86
N ALA A 418 0.07 3.09 -17.56
CA ALA A 418 0.76 2.16 -16.68
C ALA A 418 0.53 0.68 -17.07
N MET A 419 -0.70 0.33 -17.49
CA MET A 419 -0.99 -1.02 -18.00
C MET A 419 -0.23 -1.31 -19.30
N GLU A 420 -0.15 -0.37 -20.24
CA GLU A 420 0.64 -0.53 -21.47
C GLU A 420 2.14 -0.61 -21.17
N ALA A 421 2.64 0.12 -20.18
CA ALA A 421 4.02 0.00 -19.72
C ALA A 421 4.29 -1.39 -19.13
N LEU A 422 3.42 -1.91 -18.26
CA LEU A 422 3.56 -3.26 -17.70
C LEU A 422 3.50 -4.33 -18.79
N LYS A 423 2.61 -4.18 -19.76
CA LYS A 423 2.50 -5.12 -20.90
C LYS A 423 3.78 -5.21 -21.72
N SER A 424 4.49 -4.10 -21.86
CA SER A 424 5.74 -4.02 -22.65
C SER A 424 7.01 -4.32 -21.82
N ASP A 425 6.95 -4.18 -20.50
CA ASP A 425 8.10 -4.28 -19.59
C ASP A 425 7.72 -5.07 -18.33
N HIS A 426 7.63 -6.39 -18.43
CA HIS A 426 7.29 -7.27 -17.29
C HIS A 426 8.26 -8.46 -17.12
N GLU A 427 9.22 -8.67 -18.01
CA GLU A 427 10.14 -9.81 -17.96
C GLU A 427 10.94 -9.87 -16.64
N PHE A 428 11.27 -8.72 -16.06
CA PHE A 428 11.95 -8.66 -14.78
C PHE A 428 11.13 -9.25 -13.63
N LEU A 429 9.81 -9.18 -13.71
CA LEU A 429 8.88 -9.72 -12.71
C LEU A 429 8.76 -11.25 -12.77
N LEU A 430 8.95 -11.84 -13.94
CA LEU A 430 8.82 -13.28 -14.16
C LEU A 430 10.04 -14.07 -13.66
N LYS A 431 11.16 -13.40 -13.36
CA LYS A 431 12.38 -14.06 -12.86
C LYS A 431 12.08 -14.83 -11.57
N GLY A 432 12.59 -16.07 -11.51
CA GLY A 432 12.38 -16.95 -10.35
C GLY A 432 10.93 -17.33 -10.10
N ASP A 433 10.08 -17.18 -11.10
CA ASP A 433 8.63 -17.46 -11.02
C ASP A 433 7.92 -16.66 -9.91
N VAL A 434 8.44 -15.45 -9.60
CA VAL A 434 7.88 -14.58 -8.55
C VAL A 434 6.50 -14.12 -8.96
N PHE A 435 6.39 -13.39 -10.07
CA PHE A 435 5.12 -13.19 -10.76
C PHE A 435 5.02 -14.23 -11.87
N THR A 436 3.84 -14.74 -12.09
CA THR A 436 3.58 -15.65 -13.20
C THR A 436 2.87 -14.90 -14.33
N LYS A 437 2.91 -15.46 -15.53
CA LYS A 437 2.26 -14.81 -16.67
C LYS A 437 0.76 -14.65 -16.47
N ASP A 438 0.08 -15.60 -15.83
CA ASP A 438 -1.34 -15.52 -15.52
C ASP A 438 -1.65 -14.37 -14.54
N VAL A 439 -0.79 -14.11 -13.55
CA VAL A 439 -0.90 -12.96 -12.64
C VAL A 439 -0.85 -11.66 -13.43
N ILE A 440 0.14 -11.50 -14.32
CA ILE A 440 0.29 -10.30 -15.15
C ILE A 440 -0.89 -10.12 -16.11
N ASP A 441 -1.23 -11.16 -16.87
CA ASP A 441 -2.29 -11.10 -17.88
C ASP A 441 -3.65 -10.82 -17.24
N TYR A 442 -3.93 -11.44 -16.08
CA TYR A 442 -5.18 -11.23 -15.36
C TYR A 442 -5.30 -9.83 -14.78
N TRP A 443 -4.19 -9.32 -14.19
CA TRP A 443 -4.12 -7.95 -13.69
C TRP A 443 -4.38 -6.92 -14.78
N LEU A 444 -3.67 -7.05 -15.91
CA LEU A 444 -3.86 -6.18 -17.07
C LEU A 444 -5.32 -6.17 -17.56
N ASN A 445 -5.90 -7.37 -17.73
CA ASN A 445 -7.27 -7.49 -18.20
C ASN A 445 -8.27 -6.85 -17.22
N TRP A 446 -8.16 -7.19 -15.93
CA TRP A 446 -9.07 -6.65 -14.91
C TRP A 446 -9.01 -5.12 -14.85
N LYS A 447 -7.81 -4.55 -14.76
CA LYS A 447 -7.63 -3.10 -14.65
C LYS A 447 -8.16 -2.35 -15.87
N MET A 448 -7.97 -2.91 -17.06
CA MET A 448 -8.47 -2.29 -18.28
C MET A 448 -9.99 -2.40 -18.43
N GLU A 449 -10.57 -3.58 -18.20
CA GLU A 449 -11.99 -3.81 -18.44
C GLU A 449 -12.87 -3.24 -17.32
N GLU A 450 -12.52 -3.47 -16.06
CA GLU A 450 -13.38 -3.16 -14.91
C GLU A 450 -13.15 -1.76 -14.33
N GLU A 451 -11.96 -1.17 -14.52
CA GLU A 451 -11.64 0.13 -13.93
C GLU A 451 -11.47 1.23 -15.00
N VAL A 452 -10.54 1.07 -15.96
CA VAL A 452 -10.27 2.11 -16.97
C VAL A 452 -11.51 2.37 -17.82
N LYS A 453 -12.04 1.34 -18.48
CA LYS A 453 -13.25 1.49 -19.31
C LYS A 453 -14.47 1.97 -18.53
N ALA A 454 -14.59 1.53 -17.27
CA ALA A 454 -15.70 1.93 -16.44
C ALA A 454 -15.66 3.41 -16.09
N ILE A 455 -14.49 3.99 -15.86
CA ILE A 455 -14.35 5.43 -15.58
C ILE A 455 -14.44 6.25 -16.87
N ASP A 456 -13.73 5.86 -17.93
CA ASP A 456 -13.65 6.62 -19.19
C ASP A 456 -15.00 6.70 -19.91
N SER A 457 -15.90 5.75 -19.69
CA SER A 457 -17.25 5.75 -20.28
C SER A 457 -18.27 6.62 -19.54
N ARG A 458 -17.93 7.16 -18.36
CA ARG A 458 -18.83 7.97 -17.52
C ARG A 458 -18.55 9.44 -17.69
N PRO A 459 -19.56 10.27 -18.07
CA PRO A 459 -19.38 11.71 -18.09
C PRO A 459 -19.08 12.24 -16.69
N HIS A 460 -18.09 13.13 -16.61
CA HIS A 460 -17.73 13.81 -15.38
C HIS A 460 -18.54 15.10 -15.21
N PRO A 461 -19.03 15.49 -14.02
CA PRO A 461 -19.79 16.74 -13.82
C PRO A 461 -19.12 17.99 -14.40
N HIS A 462 -17.79 18.07 -14.34
CA HIS A 462 -17.03 19.20 -14.90
C HIS A 462 -17.08 19.26 -16.44
N GLU A 463 -17.34 18.16 -17.15
CA GLU A 463 -17.53 18.17 -18.60
C GLU A 463 -18.81 18.92 -18.98
N PHE A 464 -19.85 18.87 -18.15
CA PHE A 464 -21.07 19.67 -18.35
C PHE A 464 -20.79 21.16 -18.21
N GLU A 465 -19.91 21.55 -17.28
CA GLU A 465 -19.48 22.95 -17.15
C GLU A 465 -18.71 23.42 -18.39
N LEU A 466 -17.81 22.56 -18.91
CA LEU A 466 -16.96 22.89 -20.05
C LEU A 466 -17.69 22.83 -21.41
N TYR A 467 -18.59 21.86 -21.59
CA TYR A 467 -19.04 21.47 -22.92
C TYR A 467 -20.56 21.52 -23.13
N TYR A 468 -21.39 21.83 -22.13
CA TYR A 468 -22.84 21.76 -22.26
C TYR A 468 -23.40 22.64 -23.37
N HIS A 469 -22.69 23.68 -23.72
CA HIS A 469 -23.09 24.65 -24.77
C HIS A 469 -22.32 24.51 -26.10
N CYS A 470 -21.51 23.49 -26.27
CA CYS A 470 -20.80 23.27 -27.54
C CYS A 470 -21.72 22.76 -28.64
#